data_f5dae0e4386959e83d04487299ff664f
#
_entry.id   f5dae0e4386959e83d04487299ff664f
#
_cell.length_a   1.000
_cell.length_b   1.000
_cell.length_c   1.000
_cell.angle_alpha   90.00
_cell.angle_beta   90.00
_cell.angle_gamma   90.00
#
_symmetry.space_group_name_H-M   'P 1'
#
loop_
_entity.id
_entity.type
_entity.pdbx_description
1 polymer ?
#
loop_
_entity_poly.entity_id
_entity_poly.type
_entity_poly.pdbx_seq_one_letter_code
_entity_poly.pdbx_strand_id
1 'polypeptide(L)'
;MKKNVIEVKNLEKYFEVSSGFFSRKKTTVKAVDDITFEIPFGESLGLVGQSGCGKTTTARALCLLDPKTGGEVNFYNNDGSSMQSIDELEGEELKKFRRNIQMIFQDPYESLNPRWTIKDIILEPLNIHNIGDLDEREEAVSEILQTVGLTPPENYMPRYPHELSGGQRQRVSIARTLIMKPKFVVCDEPTSMLDVSIRISIMDLMLNLAKDLEVSYLYITHDLAVARYMCNRIAVMFNGKIVEIAETEELLSNPVHPYTKRLISSIPVPDPSYDRKVYDVNFDELDSLIEKYGSDKPMIDIGNEHYIATHDVKGLI
;
A
#
# COMPACT_ATOMS: atom_id res chain seq x y z
N MET A 1 20.16 8.68 10.97
CA MET A 1 19.33 8.20 9.84
C MET A 1 18.49 7.04 10.35
N LYS A 2 17.18 7.08 10.10
CA LYS A 2 16.30 5.92 10.35
C LYS A 2 16.72 4.81 9.40
N LYS A 3 16.65 3.54 9.86
CA LYS A 3 16.92 2.40 8.99
C LYS A 3 15.68 2.09 8.17
N ASN A 4 15.84 1.79 6.89
CA ASN A 4 14.73 1.43 6.00
C ASN A 4 14.36 -0.05 6.14
N VAL A 5 13.08 -0.39 6.01
CA VAL A 5 12.60 -1.76 5.84
C VAL A 5 12.63 -2.15 4.35
N ILE A 6 12.35 -1.18 3.48
CA ILE A 6 12.37 -1.38 2.03
C ILE A 6 12.88 -0.12 1.32
N GLU A 7 13.69 -0.32 0.30
CA GLU A 7 14.11 0.71 -0.66
C GLU A 7 13.74 0.27 -2.07
N VAL A 8 13.11 1.16 -2.79
CA VAL A 8 12.69 0.99 -4.18
C VAL A 8 13.41 2.02 -5.03
N LYS A 9 14.16 1.58 -6.04
CA LYS A 9 14.94 2.44 -6.93
C LYS A 9 14.59 2.16 -8.39
N ASN A 10 14.09 3.19 -9.06
CA ASN A 10 13.78 3.18 -10.48
C ASN A 10 12.90 1.98 -10.88
N LEU A 11 11.90 1.63 -10.05
CA LEU A 11 11.03 0.48 -10.29
C LEU A 11 10.20 0.71 -11.54
N GLU A 12 10.24 -0.28 -12.42
CA GLU A 12 9.48 -0.31 -13.68
C GLU A 12 8.63 -1.57 -13.78
N LYS A 13 7.38 -1.39 -14.23
CA LYS A 13 6.52 -2.50 -14.64
C LYS A 13 5.75 -2.13 -15.88
N TYR A 14 6.08 -2.80 -16.99
CA TYR A 14 5.48 -2.59 -18.30
C TYR A 14 4.70 -3.83 -18.72
N PHE A 15 3.57 -3.60 -19.38
CA PHE A 15 2.75 -4.65 -19.97
C PHE A 15 2.69 -4.49 -21.49
N GLU A 16 2.89 -5.57 -22.20
CA GLU A 16 2.66 -5.61 -23.66
C GLU A 16 1.19 -5.96 -23.92
N VAL A 17 0.45 -5.03 -24.51
CA VAL A 17 -0.95 -5.21 -24.91
C VAL A 17 -1.05 -5.29 -26.42
N SER A 18 -1.62 -6.39 -26.95
CA SER A 18 -1.92 -6.52 -28.36
C SER A 18 -3.25 -5.84 -28.69
N SER A 19 -3.27 -4.91 -29.64
CA SER A 19 -4.46 -4.14 -30.02
C SER A 19 -5.42 -4.93 -30.94
N GLY A 20 -5.85 -6.16 -30.52
CA GLY A 20 -6.85 -6.97 -31.21
C GLY A 20 -6.34 -8.31 -31.75
N PHE A 21 -7.30 -9.24 -32.00
CA PHE A 21 -7.06 -10.64 -32.36
C PHE A 21 -6.26 -10.83 -33.67
N PHE A 22 -6.21 -9.82 -34.53
CA PHE A 22 -5.50 -9.82 -35.82
C PHE A 22 -4.40 -8.75 -35.95
N SER A 23 -4.16 -7.95 -34.90
CA SER A 23 -3.17 -6.88 -34.99
C SER A 23 -1.80 -7.35 -34.47
N ARG A 24 -0.78 -7.25 -35.32
CA ARG A 24 0.62 -7.46 -34.95
C ARG A 24 1.24 -6.30 -34.17
N LYS A 25 0.48 -5.22 -33.95
CA LYS A 25 1.00 -4.01 -33.27
C LYS A 25 0.86 -4.20 -31.77
N LYS A 26 1.96 -4.45 -31.09
CA LYS A 26 2.04 -4.43 -29.64
C LYS A 26 2.18 -2.99 -29.15
N THR A 27 1.41 -2.61 -28.15
CA THR A 27 1.53 -1.34 -27.45
C THR A 27 2.04 -1.63 -26.04
N THR A 28 3.08 -0.93 -25.60
CA THR A 28 3.60 -1.04 -24.24
C THR A 28 2.84 -0.07 -23.32
N VAL A 29 2.20 -0.60 -22.30
CA VAL A 29 1.60 0.18 -21.22
C VAL A 29 2.58 0.22 -20.06
N LYS A 30 3.07 1.40 -19.74
CA LYS A 30 3.96 1.66 -18.61
C LYS A 30 3.12 1.85 -17.35
N ALA A 31 2.78 0.76 -16.67
CA ALA A 31 1.92 0.81 -15.49
C ALA A 31 2.65 1.37 -14.26
N VAL A 32 3.96 1.10 -14.16
CA VAL A 32 4.89 1.72 -13.20
C VAL A 32 6.12 2.10 -14.00
N ASP A 33 6.53 3.37 -13.93
CA ASP A 33 7.57 3.93 -14.77
C ASP A 33 8.53 4.78 -13.95
N ASP A 34 9.66 4.19 -13.56
CA ASP A 34 10.76 4.87 -12.87
C ASP A 34 10.36 5.47 -11.50
N ILE A 35 9.76 4.66 -10.60
CA ILE A 35 9.44 5.15 -9.26
C ILE A 35 10.54 4.81 -8.26
N THR A 36 10.83 5.78 -7.38
CA THR A 36 11.84 5.66 -6.32
C THR A 36 11.26 6.16 -5.01
N PHE A 37 11.33 5.35 -3.96
CA PHE A 37 10.94 5.70 -2.60
C PHE A 37 11.55 4.73 -1.59
N GLU A 38 11.49 5.11 -0.32
CA GLU A 38 11.94 4.30 0.80
C GLU A 38 10.94 4.35 1.96
N ILE A 39 10.89 3.29 2.74
CA ILE A 39 10.04 3.21 3.93
C ILE A 39 10.91 2.78 5.11
N PRO A 40 11.04 3.64 6.14
CA PRO A 40 11.74 3.30 7.38
C PRO A 40 10.97 2.25 8.20
N PHE A 41 11.69 1.53 9.07
CA PHE A 41 11.06 0.63 10.04
C PHE A 41 10.07 1.38 10.93
N GLY A 42 8.89 0.79 11.15
CA GLY A 42 7.81 1.34 11.98
C GLY A 42 7.09 2.53 11.37
N GLU A 43 7.35 2.88 10.10
CA GLU A 43 6.65 3.94 9.40
C GLU A 43 5.65 3.40 8.36
N SER A 44 4.65 4.24 8.07
CA SER A 44 3.67 3.99 7.03
C SER A 44 3.80 5.03 5.92
N LEU A 45 3.98 4.56 4.68
CA LEU A 45 3.94 5.39 3.48
C LEU A 45 2.60 5.19 2.77
N GLY A 46 1.87 6.29 2.54
CA GLY A 46 0.67 6.30 1.71
C GLY A 46 1.04 6.42 0.23
N LEU A 47 0.59 5.51 -0.61
CA LEU A 47 0.67 5.65 -2.07
C LEU A 47 -0.71 6.03 -2.60
N VAL A 48 -0.88 7.31 -2.99
CA VAL A 48 -2.17 7.90 -3.32
C VAL A 48 -2.24 8.32 -4.78
N GLY A 49 -3.40 8.18 -5.40
CA GLY A 49 -3.64 8.59 -6.78
C GLY A 49 -4.93 8.01 -7.33
N GLN A 50 -5.36 8.47 -8.49
CA GLN A 50 -6.59 7.99 -9.15
C GLN A 50 -6.50 6.50 -9.52
N SER A 51 -7.66 5.87 -9.75
CA SER A 51 -7.71 4.49 -10.25
C SER A 51 -6.94 4.35 -11.57
N GLY A 52 -6.18 3.26 -11.70
CA GLY A 52 -5.38 2.99 -12.91
C GLY A 52 -4.03 3.69 -12.98
N CYS A 53 -3.62 4.51 -11.98
CA CYS A 53 -2.31 5.18 -12.03
C CYS A 53 -1.11 4.28 -11.72
N GLY A 54 -1.31 3.00 -11.34
CA GLY A 54 -0.22 2.04 -11.12
C GLY A 54 -0.04 1.52 -9.68
N LYS A 55 -0.83 1.97 -8.70
CA LYS A 55 -0.68 1.64 -7.27
C LYS A 55 -0.70 0.13 -6.98
N THR A 56 -1.77 -0.56 -7.41
CA THR A 56 -1.89 -2.02 -7.26
C THR A 56 -0.79 -2.77 -8.00
N THR A 57 -0.37 -2.26 -9.17
CA THR A 57 0.76 -2.84 -9.91
C THR A 57 2.06 -2.72 -9.12
N THR A 58 2.30 -1.58 -8.48
CA THR A 58 3.43 -1.38 -7.57
C THR A 58 3.38 -2.38 -6.40
N ALA A 59 2.22 -2.50 -5.73
CA ALA A 59 2.01 -3.46 -4.65
C ALA A 59 2.37 -4.89 -5.05
N ARG A 60 1.86 -5.35 -6.20
CA ARG A 60 2.07 -6.69 -6.72
C ARG A 60 3.53 -6.95 -7.08
N ALA A 61 4.22 -5.94 -7.64
CA ALA A 61 5.64 -6.04 -7.95
C ALA A 61 6.50 -6.17 -6.68
N LEU A 62 6.21 -5.39 -5.62
CA LEU A 62 6.92 -5.45 -4.35
C LEU A 62 6.74 -6.80 -3.63
N CYS A 63 5.55 -7.40 -3.72
CA CYS A 63 5.25 -8.70 -3.13
C CYS A 63 5.69 -9.89 -4.01
N LEU A 64 6.38 -9.66 -5.12
CA LEU A 64 6.76 -10.68 -6.11
C LEU A 64 5.57 -11.52 -6.60
N LEU A 65 4.38 -10.90 -6.71
CA LEU A 65 3.21 -11.50 -7.33
C LEU A 65 3.26 -11.31 -8.86
N ASP A 66 3.81 -10.19 -9.31
CA ASP A 66 4.09 -9.90 -10.71
C ASP A 66 5.57 -9.53 -10.86
N PRO A 67 6.30 -10.12 -11.81
CA PRO A 67 7.69 -9.77 -12.03
C PRO A 67 7.81 -8.31 -12.51
N LYS A 68 8.73 -7.56 -11.93
CA LYS A 68 9.06 -6.21 -12.42
C LYS A 68 9.76 -6.26 -13.78
N THR A 69 9.77 -5.15 -14.51
CA THR A 69 10.46 -5.01 -15.80
C THR A 69 11.87 -4.44 -15.62
N GLY A 70 12.05 -3.57 -14.63
CA GLY A 70 13.32 -2.93 -14.34
C GLY A 70 13.37 -2.32 -12.93
N GLY A 71 14.50 -1.71 -12.60
CA GLY A 71 14.77 -1.11 -11.31
C GLY A 71 15.23 -2.10 -10.24
N GLU A 72 15.41 -1.62 -9.02
CA GLU A 72 15.90 -2.40 -7.87
C GLU A 72 14.91 -2.28 -6.70
N VAL A 73 14.68 -3.39 -5.99
CA VAL A 73 13.94 -3.41 -4.73
C VAL A 73 14.79 -4.15 -3.71
N ASN A 74 15.11 -3.46 -2.63
CA ASN A 74 15.95 -3.96 -1.56
C ASN A 74 15.14 -4.05 -0.28
N PHE A 75 15.16 -5.22 0.34
CA PHE A 75 14.51 -5.48 1.62
C PHE A 75 15.55 -5.67 2.72
N TYR A 76 15.32 -5.08 3.89
CA TYR A 76 16.25 -5.10 5.01
C TYR A 76 15.71 -5.87 6.20
N ASN A 77 16.57 -6.60 6.90
CA ASN A 77 16.25 -7.18 8.19
C ASN A 77 16.37 -6.16 9.32
N ASN A 78 15.70 -6.39 10.46
CA ASN A 78 15.67 -5.47 11.61
C ASN A 78 17.04 -5.05 12.15
N ASP A 79 18.06 -5.89 11.97
CA ASP A 79 19.43 -5.57 12.36
C ASP A 79 20.13 -4.64 11.38
N GLY A 80 19.51 -4.41 10.21
CA GLY A 80 20.07 -3.60 9.11
C GLY A 80 21.32 -4.23 8.48
N SER A 81 21.59 -5.51 8.78
CA SER A 81 22.85 -6.18 8.40
C SER A 81 22.79 -6.82 7.02
N SER A 82 21.63 -7.07 6.47
CA SER A 82 21.51 -7.67 5.14
C SER A 82 20.46 -6.96 4.30
N MET A 83 20.94 -6.27 3.31
CA MET A 83 20.19 -5.88 2.13
C MET A 83 20.08 -7.10 1.23
N GLN A 84 18.85 -7.52 0.92
CA GLN A 84 18.60 -8.54 -0.10
C GLN A 84 17.86 -7.90 -1.27
N SER A 85 18.48 -7.93 -2.46
CA SER A 85 17.74 -7.66 -3.69
C SER A 85 16.68 -8.74 -3.88
N ILE A 86 15.43 -8.34 -4.08
CA ILE A 86 14.35 -9.32 -4.27
C ILE A 86 14.46 -10.10 -5.58
N ASP A 87 15.28 -9.64 -6.52
CA ASP A 87 15.46 -10.25 -7.85
C ASP A 87 16.24 -11.57 -7.83
N GLU A 88 17.06 -11.76 -6.82
CA GLU A 88 17.96 -12.90 -6.70
C GLU A 88 17.43 -13.98 -5.76
N LEU A 89 16.21 -13.78 -5.23
CA LEU A 89 15.64 -14.67 -4.22
C LEU A 89 15.07 -15.94 -4.84
N GLU A 90 15.58 -17.09 -4.43
CA GLU A 90 15.10 -18.41 -4.80
C GLU A 90 14.94 -19.33 -3.58
N GLY A 91 14.17 -20.41 -3.74
CA GLY A 91 14.04 -21.48 -2.76
C GLY A 91 13.67 -21.01 -1.35
N GLU A 92 14.49 -21.31 -0.36
CA GLU A 92 14.25 -20.98 1.04
C GLU A 92 14.39 -19.46 1.33
N GLU A 93 15.22 -18.72 0.59
CA GLU A 93 15.34 -17.27 0.74
C GLU A 93 14.08 -16.57 0.28
N LEU A 94 13.50 -16.99 -0.84
CA LEU A 94 12.20 -16.50 -1.30
C LEU A 94 11.07 -16.79 -0.30
N LYS A 95 11.09 -17.97 0.35
CA LYS A 95 10.13 -18.29 1.41
C LYS A 95 10.30 -17.37 2.62
N LYS A 96 11.54 -17.12 3.07
CA LYS A 96 11.82 -16.17 4.17
C LYS A 96 11.37 -14.76 3.82
N PHE A 97 11.63 -14.31 2.60
CA PHE A 97 11.16 -13.02 2.10
C PHE A 97 9.64 -12.94 2.17
N ARG A 98 8.92 -13.91 1.60
CA ARG A 98 7.45 -13.97 1.62
C ARG A 98 6.85 -14.04 3.03
N ARG A 99 7.59 -14.57 4.01
CA ARG A 99 7.20 -14.50 5.42
C ARG A 99 7.25 -13.07 5.96
N ASN A 100 8.25 -12.30 5.58
CA ASN A 100 8.50 -10.95 6.09
C ASN A 100 7.72 -9.87 5.35
N ILE A 101 7.35 -10.12 4.09
CA ILE A 101 6.49 -9.24 3.28
C ILE A 101 5.15 -9.93 3.05
N GLN A 102 4.09 -9.27 3.45
CA GLN A 102 2.72 -9.76 3.28
C GLN A 102 1.84 -8.71 2.60
N MET A 103 0.69 -9.14 2.08
CA MET A 103 -0.25 -8.24 1.42
C MET A 103 -1.66 -8.42 1.95
N ILE A 104 -2.34 -7.30 2.23
CA ILE A 104 -3.78 -7.23 2.48
C ILE A 104 -4.42 -6.74 1.19
N PHE A 105 -5.29 -7.56 0.60
CA PHE A 105 -5.97 -7.28 -0.66
C PHE A 105 -7.21 -6.40 -0.46
N GLN A 106 -7.61 -5.72 -1.53
CA GLN A 106 -8.76 -4.82 -1.57
C GLN A 106 -10.07 -5.52 -1.25
N ASP A 107 -10.28 -6.71 -1.80
CA ASP A 107 -11.51 -7.48 -1.61
C ASP A 107 -11.29 -8.67 -0.67
N PRO A 108 -11.84 -8.62 0.57
CA PRO A 108 -11.75 -9.73 1.50
C PRO A 108 -12.60 -10.95 1.05
N TYR A 109 -13.58 -10.78 0.15
CA TYR A 109 -14.37 -11.90 -0.38
C TYR A 109 -13.54 -12.76 -1.34
N GLU A 110 -12.76 -12.12 -2.20
CA GLU A 110 -11.91 -12.84 -3.17
C GLU A 110 -10.66 -13.41 -2.53
N SER A 111 -10.18 -12.79 -1.44
CA SER A 111 -8.93 -13.18 -0.77
C SER A 111 -9.06 -14.38 0.16
N LEU A 112 -10.27 -14.73 0.62
CA LEU A 112 -10.52 -15.84 1.53
C LEU A 112 -11.16 -17.02 0.80
N ASN A 113 -10.61 -18.23 0.96
CA ASN A 113 -11.22 -19.43 0.36
C ASN A 113 -12.57 -19.73 1.00
N PRO A 114 -13.71 -19.66 0.24
CA PRO A 114 -15.04 -19.80 0.81
C PRO A 114 -15.39 -21.23 1.30
N ARG A 115 -14.53 -22.21 0.97
CA ARG A 115 -14.72 -23.62 1.35
C ARG A 115 -13.95 -24.00 2.62
N TRP A 116 -13.14 -23.10 3.15
CA TRP A 116 -12.32 -23.32 4.34
C TRP A 116 -12.94 -22.63 5.55
N THR A 117 -12.72 -23.22 6.73
CA THR A 117 -13.07 -22.55 7.98
C THR A 117 -12.13 -21.37 8.23
N ILE A 118 -12.55 -20.46 9.09
CA ILE A 118 -11.70 -19.31 9.50
C ILE A 118 -10.40 -19.80 10.13
N LYS A 119 -10.47 -20.87 10.94
CA LYS A 119 -9.28 -21.54 11.49
C LYS A 119 -8.33 -21.97 10.38
N ASP A 120 -8.83 -22.72 9.38
CA ASP A 120 -8.00 -23.25 8.30
C ASP A 120 -7.35 -22.12 7.47
N ILE A 121 -8.11 -21.06 7.19
CA ILE A 121 -7.62 -19.88 6.45
C ILE A 121 -6.47 -19.18 7.18
N ILE A 122 -6.58 -18.99 8.50
CA ILE A 122 -5.55 -18.30 9.29
C ILE A 122 -4.35 -19.22 9.53
N LEU A 123 -4.59 -20.52 9.63
CA LEU A 123 -3.57 -21.54 9.88
C LEU A 123 -2.72 -21.87 8.65
N GLU A 124 -3.26 -21.63 7.44
CA GLU A 124 -2.59 -21.96 6.17
C GLU A 124 -1.16 -21.41 6.05
N PRO A 125 -0.87 -20.12 6.34
CA PRO A 125 0.48 -19.59 6.26
C PRO A 125 1.47 -20.33 7.17
N LEU A 126 1.06 -20.68 8.38
CA LEU A 126 1.91 -21.44 9.32
C LEU A 126 2.20 -22.85 8.79
N ASN A 127 1.21 -23.49 8.13
CA ASN A 127 1.39 -24.79 7.51
C ASN A 127 2.38 -24.74 6.33
N ILE A 128 2.23 -23.75 5.44
CA ILE A 128 3.12 -23.57 4.26
C ILE A 128 4.57 -23.36 4.69
N HIS A 129 4.77 -22.62 5.79
CA HIS A 129 6.10 -22.29 6.29
C HIS A 129 6.63 -23.27 7.34
N ASN A 130 5.86 -24.31 7.69
CA ASN A 130 6.19 -25.32 8.72
C ASN A 130 6.57 -24.69 10.07
N ILE A 131 5.80 -23.70 10.53
CA ILE A 131 6.03 -23.00 11.81
C ILE A 131 5.19 -23.63 12.89
N GLY A 132 5.82 -24.08 13.99
CA GLY A 132 5.16 -24.67 15.14
C GLY A 132 4.58 -26.07 14.90
N ASP A 133 4.17 -26.75 15.95
CA ASP A 133 3.36 -27.96 15.90
C ASP A 133 1.85 -27.64 15.80
N LEU A 134 1.00 -28.67 15.87
CA LEU A 134 -0.44 -28.48 15.70
C LEU A 134 -1.06 -27.64 16.85
N ASP A 135 -0.65 -27.90 18.07
CA ASP A 135 -1.18 -27.24 19.26
C ASP A 135 -0.74 -25.76 19.29
N GLU A 136 0.54 -25.50 19.02
CA GLU A 136 1.10 -24.14 18.90
C GLU A 136 0.42 -23.32 17.80
N ARG A 137 0.09 -23.95 16.68
CA ARG A 137 -0.62 -23.27 15.57
C ARG A 137 -2.05 -22.92 15.94
N GLU A 138 -2.77 -23.82 16.64
CA GLU A 138 -4.14 -23.55 17.09
C GLU A 138 -4.17 -22.45 18.14
N GLU A 139 -3.22 -22.43 19.06
CA GLU A 139 -3.06 -21.36 20.03
C GLU A 139 -2.78 -20.02 19.34
N ALA A 140 -1.84 -19.99 18.38
CA ALA A 140 -1.54 -18.78 17.58
C ALA A 140 -2.76 -18.26 16.80
N VAL A 141 -3.62 -19.14 16.26
CA VAL A 141 -4.87 -18.75 15.61
C VAL A 141 -5.84 -18.14 16.64
N SER A 142 -5.95 -18.70 17.82
CA SER A 142 -6.79 -18.16 18.89
C SER A 142 -6.31 -16.77 19.32
N GLU A 143 -5.01 -16.61 19.58
CA GLU A 143 -4.39 -15.33 19.96
C GLU A 143 -4.60 -14.24 18.90
N ILE A 144 -4.34 -14.54 17.61
CA ILE A 144 -4.49 -13.55 16.56
C ILE A 144 -5.96 -13.14 16.35
N LEU A 145 -6.92 -14.07 16.51
CA LEU A 145 -8.35 -13.74 16.45
C LEU A 145 -8.75 -12.79 17.59
N GLN A 146 -8.25 -12.99 18.81
CA GLN A 146 -8.45 -12.06 19.91
C GLN A 146 -7.83 -10.69 19.59
N THR A 147 -6.62 -10.68 19.08
CA THR A 147 -5.88 -9.46 18.71
C THR A 147 -6.61 -8.62 17.68
N VAL A 148 -7.25 -9.25 16.69
CA VAL A 148 -8.08 -8.52 15.69
C VAL A 148 -9.51 -8.25 16.18
N GLY A 149 -9.85 -8.57 17.45
CA GLY A 149 -11.14 -8.30 18.06
C GLY A 149 -12.27 -9.23 17.61
N LEU A 150 -11.94 -10.46 17.20
CA LEU A 150 -12.90 -11.54 16.95
C LEU A 150 -12.98 -12.46 18.17
N THR A 151 -13.75 -12.02 19.18
CA THR A 151 -13.84 -12.65 20.51
C THR A 151 -15.25 -13.12 20.85
N PRO A 152 -15.43 -14.29 21.49
CA PRO A 152 -14.40 -15.28 21.79
C PRO A 152 -14.00 -16.07 20.52
N PRO A 153 -12.72 -16.48 20.33
CA PRO A 153 -12.23 -17.14 19.11
C PRO A 153 -12.99 -18.41 18.74
N GLU A 154 -13.41 -19.19 19.71
CA GLU A 154 -14.11 -20.46 19.54
C GLU A 154 -15.42 -20.30 18.73
N ASN A 155 -16.01 -19.11 18.78
CA ASN A 155 -17.21 -18.78 18.01
C ASN A 155 -16.94 -18.47 16.54
N TYR A 156 -15.68 -18.15 16.19
CA TYR A 156 -15.29 -17.76 14.83
C TYR A 156 -14.50 -18.85 14.11
N MET A 157 -13.65 -19.58 14.80
CA MET A 157 -12.78 -20.62 14.24
C MET A 157 -13.50 -21.63 13.34
N PRO A 158 -14.68 -22.20 13.73
CA PRO A 158 -15.39 -23.18 12.93
C PRO A 158 -16.25 -22.57 11.80
N ARG A 159 -16.43 -21.25 11.78
CA ARG A 159 -17.25 -20.57 10.75
C ARG A 159 -16.54 -20.50 9.40
N TYR A 160 -17.37 -20.26 8.38
CA TYR A 160 -16.92 -20.00 7.02
C TYR A 160 -16.98 -18.50 6.68
N PRO A 161 -16.22 -18.01 5.69
CA PRO A 161 -16.25 -16.60 5.30
C PRO A 161 -17.64 -16.04 5.00
N HIS A 162 -18.54 -16.83 4.38
CA HIS A 162 -19.89 -16.39 4.05
C HIS A 162 -20.79 -16.16 5.27
N GLU A 163 -20.44 -16.67 6.44
CA GLU A 163 -21.18 -16.49 7.71
C GLU A 163 -20.74 -15.22 8.46
N LEU A 164 -19.75 -14.47 7.94
CA LEU A 164 -19.20 -13.28 8.55
C LEU A 164 -19.67 -12.00 7.85
N SER A 165 -19.75 -10.89 8.62
CA SER A 165 -19.92 -9.56 8.03
C SER A 165 -18.67 -9.11 7.27
N GLY A 166 -18.78 -8.07 6.43
CA GLY A 166 -17.65 -7.50 5.68
C GLY A 166 -16.48 -7.10 6.60
N GLY A 167 -16.76 -6.39 7.69
CA GLY A 167 -15.75 -6.01 8.68
C GLY A 167 -15.11 -7.19 9.40
N GLN A 168 -15.88 -8.25 9.70
CA GLN A 168 -15.34 -9.47 10.29
C GLN A 168 -14.44 -10.22 9.30
N ARG A 169 -14.81 -10.30 8.02
CA ARG A 169 -13.93 -10.88 6.98
C ARG A 169 -12.64 -10.11 6.84
N GLN A 170 -12.71 -8.78 6.88
CA GLN A 170 -11.50 -7.94 6.82
C GLN A 170 -10.57 -8.20 8.02
N ARG A 171 -11.14 -8.37 9.23
CA ARG A 171 -10.37 -8.77 10.42
C ARG A 171 -9.71 -10.14 10.25
N VAL A 172 -10.38 -11.09 9.63
CA VAL A 172 -9.80 -12.41 9.27
C VAL A 172 -8.66 -12.26 8.26
N SER A 173 -8.83 -11.43 7.22
CA SER A 173 -7.77 -11.15 6.24
C SER A 173 -6.53 -10.53 6.90
N ILE A 174 -6.73 -9.58 7.82
CA ILE A 174 -5.66 -8.97 8.62
C ILE A 174 -5.00 -10.04 9.52
N ALA A 175 -5.78 -10.87 10.22
CA ALA A 175 -5.27 -11.95 11.08
C ALA A 175 -4.39 -12.93 10.28
N ARG A 176 -4.86 -13.39 9.12
CA ARG A 176 -4.11 -14.27 8.21
C ARG A 176 -2.77 -13.66 7.78
N THR A 177 -2.76 -12.36 7.54
CA THR A 177 -1.56 -11.62 7.15
C THR A 177 -0.57 -11.50 8.32
N LEU A 178 -1.07 -11.15 9.51
CA LEU A 178 -0.23 -10.83 10.67
C LEU A 178 0.21 -12.04 11.49
N ILE A 179 -0.42 -13.20 11.34
CA ILE A 179 -0.02 -14.43 12.06
C ILE A 179 1.44 -14.83 11.78
N MET A 180 1.96 -14.42 10.62
CA MET A 180 3.35 -14.63 10.21
C MET A 180 4.32 -13.65 10.87
N LYS A 181 3.83 -12.64 11.63
CA LYS A 181 4.61 -11.55 12.21
C LYS A 181 5.52 -10.87 11.17
N PRO A 182 4.96 -10.38 10.04
CA PRO A 182 5.73 -9.78 8.96
C PRO A 182 6.37 -8.47 9.43
N LYS A 183 7.43 -8.04 8.75
CA LYS A 183 8.08 -6.74 8.97
C LYS A 183 7.48 -5.63 8.13
N PHE A 184 6.95 -6.00 7.00
CA PHE A 184 6.37 -5.06 6.04
C PHE A 184 5.09 -5.63 5.45
N VAL A 185 4.03 -4.82 5.43
CA VAL A 185 2.73 -5.20 4.85
C VAL A 185 2.32 -4.16 3.81
N VAL A 186 2.01 -4.65 2.62
CA VAL A 186 1.39 -3.85 1.56
C VAL A 186 -0.13 -3.95 1.71
N CYS A 187 -0.79 -2.82 1.93
CA CYS A 187 -2.23 -2.72 2.10
C CYS A 187 -2.85 -2.09 0.86
N ASP A 188 -3.47 -2.91 -0.01
CA ASP A 188 -4.10 -2.41 -1.23
C ASP A 188 -5.58 -2.11 -0.98
N GLU A 189 -5.90 -0.84 -0.74
CA GLU A 189 -7.25 -0.33 -0.44
C GLU A 189 -8.03 -1.16 0.61
N PRO A 190 -7.45 -1.52 1.76
CA PRO A 190 -7.98 -2.55 2.65
C PRO A 190 -9.33 -2.20 3.31
N THR A 191 -9.80 -0.96 3.15
CA THR A 191 -11.04 -0.49 3.77
C THR A 191 -12.05 0.07 2.78
N SER A 192 -11.76 0.04 1.48
CA SER A 192 -12.60 0.66 0.45
C SER A 192 -13.99 0.03 0.32
N MET A 193 -14.12 -1.28 0.59
CA MET A 193 -15.37 -2.04 0.51
C MET A 193 -16.19 -2.03 1.82
N LEU A 194 -15.81 -1.21 2.81
CA LEU A 194 -16.44 -1.18 4.12
C LEU A 194 -17.22 0.11 4.35
N ASP A 195 -18.28 0.01 5.14
CA ASP A 195 -19.05 1.16 5.63
C ASP A 195 -18.15 2.08 6.48
N VAL A 196 -18.45 3.38 6.50
CA VAL A 196 -17.61 4.41 7.13
C VAL A 196 -17.28 4.10 8.58
N SER A 197 -18.24 3.66 9.40
CA SER A 197 -18.01 3.34 10.81
C SER A 197 -17.11 2.12 11.01
N ILE A 198 -17.26 1.10 10.17
CA ILE A 198 -16.44 -0.11 10.19
C ILE A 198 -15.03 0.23 9.70
N ARG A 199 -14.92 1.09 8.68
CA ARG A 199 -13.64 1.56 8.12
C ARG A 199 -12.74 2.17 9.19
N ILE A 200 -13.27 3.09 10.01
CA ILE A 200 -12.53 3.72 11.11
C ILE A 200 -12.04 2.65 12.10
N SER A 201 -12.92 1.74 12.52
CA SER A 201 -12.56 0.67 13.45
C SER A 201 -11.45 -0.26 12.91
N ILE A 202 -11.41 -0.51 11.61
CA ILE A 202 -10.35 -1.31 10.98
C ILE A 202 -9.04 -0.51 10.88
N MET A 203 -9.12 0.79 10.57
CA MET A 203 -7.94 1.66 10.54
C MET A 203 -7.30 1.78 11.92
N ASP A 204 -8.09 1.99 12.98
CA ASP A 204 -7.60 2.01 14.37
C ASP A 204 -6.93 0.69 14.75
N LEU A 205 -7.55 -0.44 14.40
CA LEU A 205 -6.97 -1.76 14.60
C LEU A 205 -5.60 -1.87 13.91
N MET A 206 -5.51 -1.48 12.64
CA MET A 206 -4.25 -1.56 11.88
C MET A 206 -3.16 -0.65 12.46
N LEU A 207 -3.49 0.56 12.90
CA LEU A 207 -2.53 1.47 13.55
C LEU A 207 -2.00 0.89 14.86
N ASN A 208 -2.87 0.31 15.70
CA ASN A 208 -2.46 -0.33 16.94
C ASN A 208 -1.54 -1.53 16.66
N LEU A 209 -1.91 -2.38 15.69
CA LEU A 209 -1.12 -3.54 15.29
C LEU A 209 0.23 -3.14 14.68
N ALA A 210 0.30 -2.04 13.92
CA ALA A 210 1.56 -1.50 13.42
C ALA A 210 2.53 -1.17 14.54
N LYS A 211 2.00 -0.51 15.58
CA LYS A 211 2.79 -0.11 16.75
C LYS A 211 3.20 -1.30 17.62
N ASP A 212 2.25 -2.20 17.91
CA ASP A 212 2.46 -3.32 18.85
C ASP A 212 3.37 -4.40 18.25
N LEU A 213 3.32 -4.60 16.95
CA LEU A 213 4.09 -5.60 16.21
C LEU A 213 5.29 -5.02 15.44
N GLU A 214 5.51 -3.70 15.54
CA GLU A 214 6.57 -2.97 14.80
C GLU A 214 6.53 -3.22 13.29
N VAL A 215 5.32 -3.25 12.71
CA VAL A 215 5.10 -3.47 11.27
C VAL A 215 5.12 -2.15 10.54
N SER A 216 5.83 -2.10 9.42
CA SER A 216 5.80 -0.96 8.48
C SER A 216 4.76 -1.20 7.40
N TYR A 217 4.08 -0.14 6.94
CA TYR A 217 3.05 -0.25 5.89
C TYR A 217 3.41 0.52 4.62
N LEU A 218 3.12 -0.08 3.47
CA LEU A 218 2.77 0.66 2.27
C LEU A 218 1.24 0.65 2.15
N TYR A 219 0.61 1.79 2.40
CA TYR A 219 -0.84 1.91 2.40
C TYR A 219 -1.32 2.54 1.10
N ILE A 220 -1.96 1.76 0.25
CA ILE A 220 -2.49 2.20 -1.04
C ILE A 220 -3.94 2.62 -0.86
N THR A 221 -4.26 3.83 -1.33
CA THR A 221 -5.63 4.35 -1.32
C THR A 221 -5.80 5.43 -2.40
N HIS A 222 -7.04 5.68 -2.79
CA HIS A 222 -7.40 6.86 -3.58
C HIS A 222 -7.97 7.99 -2.71
N ASP A 223 -8.14 7.75 -1.40
CA ASP A 223 -8.72 8.67 -0.43
C ASP A 223 -7.61 9.31 0.43
N LEU A 224 -7.36 10.61 0.21
CA LEU A 224 -6.35 11.36 0.96
C LEU A 224 -6.70 11.51 2.45
N ALA A 225 -8.00 11.50 2.83
CA ALA A 225 -8.38 11.54 4.23
C ALA A 225 -7.97 10.24 4.96
N VAL A 226 -8.11 9.10 4.28
CA VAL A 226 -7.61 7.81 4.76
C VAL A 226 -6.08 7.82 4.86
N ALA A 227 -5.39 8.33 3.83
CA ALA A 227 -3.92 8.43 3.85
C ALA A 227 -3.43 9.34 4.98
N ARG A 228 -4.09 10.47 5.23
CA ARG A 228 -3.80 11.38 6.35
C ARG A 228 -3.90 10.68 7.70
N TYR A 229 -4.90 9.81 7.85
CA TYR A 229 -5.14 9.09 9.10
C TYR A 229 -4.11 7.97 9.35
N MET A 230 -3.71 7.28 8.28
CA MET A 230 -2.93 6.04 8.35
C MET A 230 -1.41 6.22 8.19
N CYS A 231 -0.96 7.32 7.56
CA CYS A 231 0.39 7.38 7.02
C CYS A 231 1.21 8.54 7.58
N ASN A 232 2.50 8.31 7.81
CA ASN A 232 3.48 9.34 8.21
C ASN A 232 3.88 10.23 7.03
N ARG A 233 4.01 9.62 5.85
CA ARG A 233 4.37 10.28 4.60
C ARG A 233 3.42 9.85 3.49
N ILE A 234 3.22 10.70 2.51
CA ILE A 234 2.39 10.41 1.33
C ILE A 234 3.22 10.58 0.06
N ALA A 235 3.15 9.59 -0.82
CA ALA A 235 3.63 9.63 -2.19
C ALA A 235 2.42 9.70 -3.12
N VAL A 236 2.36 10.74 -3.94
CA VAL A 236 1.29 10.94 -4.94
C VAL A 236 1.73 10.33 -6.25
N MET A 237 0.93 9.38 -6.75
CA MET A 237 1.21 8.66 -7.99
C MET A 237 0.28 9.09 -9.11
N PHE A 238 0.85 9.42 -10.26
CA PHE A 238 0.15 9.83 -11.47
C PHE A 238 0.79 9.19 -12.71
N ASN A 239 -0.02 8.57 -13.57
CA ASN A 239 0.43 7.93 -14.82
C ASN A 239 1.68 7.05 -14.68
N GLY A 240 1.71 6.20 -13.66
CA GLY A 240 2.81 5.27 -13.42
C GLY A 240 4.00 5.87 -12.66
N LYS A 241 4.00 7.14 -12.31
CA LYS A 241 5.13 7.83 -11.68
C LYS A 241 4.74 8.48 -10.35
N ILE A 242 5.69 8.62 -9.44
CA ILE A 242 5.53 9.46 -8.26
C ILE A 242 5.82 10.90 -8.67
N VAL A 243 4.86 11.80 -8.43
CA VAL A 243 4.97 13.21 -8.80
C VAL A 243 5.25 14.12 -7.61
N GLU A 244 4.90 13.68 -6.40
CA GLU A 244 5.18 14.41 -5.18
C GLU A 244 5.26 13.42 -4.00
N ILE A 245 6.19 13.64 -3.07
CA ILE A 245 6.31 12.88 -1.83
C ILE A 245 6.78 13.78 -0.70
N ALA A 246 6.05 13.76 0.42
CA ALA A 246 6.40 14.52 1.60
C ALA A 246 5.83 13.88 2.87
N GLU A 247 6.15 14.46 4.02
CA GLU A 247 5.45 14.23 5.28
C GLU A 247 3.97 14.59 5.11
N THR A 248 3.09 13.85 5.75
CA THR A 248 1.64 13.91 5.49
C THR A 248 1.05 15.30 5.66
N GLU A 249 1.33 15.97 6.77
CA GLU A 249 0.76 17.30 7.04
C GLU A 249 1.42 18.37 6.16
N GLU A 250 2.70 18.22 5.81
CA GLU A 250 3.39 19.12 4.86
C GLU A 250 2.75 19.01 3.47
N LEU A 251 2.57 17.81 2.94
CA LEU A 251 1.96 17.59 1.63
C LEU A 251 0.53 18.16 1.55
N LEU A 252 -0.25 17.99 2.62
CA LEU A 252 -1.65 18.47 2.66
C LEU A 252 -1.76 19.98 2.84
N SER A 253 -0.80 20.60 3.56
CA SER A 253 -0.80 22.04 3.81
C SER A 253 -0.15 22.85 2.69
N ASN A 254 0.91 22.30 2.11
CA ASN A 254 1.76 22.96 1.12
C ASN A 254 1.97 22.10 -0.14
N PRO A 255 0.89 21.62 -0.82
CA PRO A 255 1.02 20.84 -2.04
C PRO A 255 1.61 21.73 -3.15
N VAL A 256 2.58 21.20 -3.88
CA VAL A 256 3.28 21.95 -4.92
C VAL A 256 2.89 21.46 -6.31
N HIS A 257 2.90 20.14 -6.54
CA HIS A 257 2.56 19.60 -7.86
C HIS A 257 1.09 19.86 -8.23
N PRO A 258 0.79 20.33 -9.45
CA PRO A 258 -0.58 20.64 -9.87
C PRO A 258 -1.56 19.47 -9.66
N TYR A 259 -1.15 18.25 -9.92
CA TYR A 259 -1.98 17.07 -9.70
C TYR A 259 -2.31 16.83 -8.21
N THR A 260 -1.35 17.07 -7.31
CA THR A 260 -1.58 17.00 -5.85
C THR A 260 -2.58 18.05 -5.40
N LYS A 261 -2.43 19.31 -5.89
CA LYS A 261 -3.39 20.39 -5.65
C LYS A 261 -4.81 19.99 -6.09
N ARG A 262 -4.93 19.36 -7.25
CA ARG A 262 -6.20 18.84 -7.78
C ARG A 262 -6.80 17.74 -6.89
N LEU A 263 -5.97 16.78 -6.44
CA LEU A 263 -6.45 15.72 -5.54
C LEU A 263 -6.96 16.28 -4.22
N ILE A 264 -6.24 17.20 -3.62
CA ILE A 264 -6.63 17.83 -2.35
C ILE A 264 -7.91 18.67 -2.52
N SER A 265 -8.05 19.42 -3.63
CA SER A 265 -9.24 20.21 -3.89
C SER A 265 -10.51 19.38 -4.09
N SER A 266 -10.37 18.10 -4.43
CA SER A 266 -11.51 17.19 -4.59
C SER A 266 -11.98 16.52 -3.29
N ILE A 267 -11.28 16.72 -2.16
CA ILE A 267 -11.70 16.18 -0.86
C ILE A 267 -12.96 16.93 -0.38
N PRO A 268 -14.08 16.24 -0.11
CA PRO A 268 -15.25 16.89 0.47
C PRO A 268 -14.93 17.38 1.89
N VAL A 269 -15.05 18.67 2.14
CA VAL A 269 -14.96 19.20 3.51
C VAL A 269 -16.37 19.16 4.12
N PRO A 270 -16.59 18.45 5.23
CA PRO A 270 -17.91 18.29 5.83
C PRO A 270 -18.43 19.55 6.53
N ASP A 271 -17.63 20.59 6.66
CA ASP A 271 -18.01 21.87 7.30
C ASP A 271 -18.43 22.90 6.25
N PRO A 272 -19.74 23.28 6.18
CA PRO A 272 -20.20 24.28 5.24
C PRO A 272 -19.66 25.71 5.53
N SER A 273 -19.14 25.95 6.74
CA SER A 273 -18.53 27.22 7.15
C SER A 273 -17.01 27.26 6.91
N TYR A 274 -16.41 26.15 6.54
CA TYR A 274 -15.01 26.10 6.20
C TYR A 274 -14.82 26.83 4.87
N ASP A 275 -14.23 28.02 4.98
CA ASP A 275 -13.77 28.74 3.80
C ASP A 275 -12.73 27.86 3.12
N ARG A 276 -13.17 27.09 2.10
CA ARG A 276 -12.25 26.33 1.28
C ARG A 276 -11.17 27.34 0.90
N LYS A 277 -9.92 27.10 1.32
CA LYS A 277 -8.79 27.53 0.52
C LYS A 277 -8.93 26.75 -0.80
N VAL A 278 -9.92 27.16 -1.58
CA VAL A 278 -10.01 26.84 -2.98
C VAL A 278 -8.69 27.39 -3.47
N TYR A 279 -7.73 26.51 -3.69
CA TYR A 279 -6.70 26.85 -4.63
C TYR A 279 -7.52 27.27 -5.84
N ASP A 280 -7.47 28.54 -6.19
CA ASP A 280 -8.20 29.12 -7.31
C ASP A 280 -7.57 28.50 -8.58
N VAL A 281 -7.85 27.20 -8.76
CA VAL A 281 -7.24 26.36 -9.77
C VAL A 281 -8.28 26.25 -10.85
N ASN A 282 -8.07 27.03 -11.87
CA ASN A 282 -8.72 26.81 -13.14
C ASN A 282 -8.38 25.39 -13.60
N PHE A 283 -9.35 24.47 -13.59
CA PHE A 283 -9.13 23.07 -13.93
C PHE A 283 -8.58 22.86 -15.34
N ASP A 284 -8.95 23.71 -16.30
CA ASP A 284 -8.42 23.67 -17.67
C ASP A 284 -6.95 24.11 -17.72
N GLU A 285 -6.57 25.06 -16.88
CA GLU A 285 -5.19 25.48 -16.70
C GLU A 285 -4.37 24.39 -15.98
N LEU A 286 -4.99 23.68 -15.03
CA LEU A 286 -4.35 22.56 -14.33
C LEU A 286 -4.04 21.40 -15.28
N ASP A 287 -4.95 21.05 -16.15
CA ASP A 287 -4.72 19.98 -17.13
C ASP A 287 -3.58 20.36 -18.10
N SER A 288 -3.48 21.62 -18.52
CA SER A 288 -2.35 22.12 -19.30
C SER A 288 -1.03 22.16 -18.48
N LEU A 289 -1.10 22.46 -17.19
CA LEU A 289 0.06 22.39 -16.29
C LEU A 289 0.49 20.95 -16.02
N ILE A 290 -0.45 20.02 -15.86
CA ILE A 290 -0.14 18.59 -15.72
C ILE A 290 0.52 18.08 -17.01
N GLU A 291 0.08 18.49 -18.18
CA GLU A 291 0.76 18.18 -19.44
C GLU A 291 2.16 18.81 -19.52
N LYS A 292 2.31 20.06 -19.08
CA LYS A 292 3.57 20.80 -19.12
C LYS A 292 4.59 20.27 -18.11
N TYR A 293 4.18 20.02 -16.88
CA TYR A 293 5.04 19.57 -15.79
C TYR A 293 5.14 18.06 -15.70
N GLY A 294 4.18 17.32 -16.21
CA GLY A 294 4.15 15.88 -16.46
C GLY A 294 4.91 14.99 -15.45
N SER A 295 4.76 13.71 -15.60
CA SER A 295 5.46 12.76 -14.76
C SER A 295 6.92 12.46 -15.19
N ASP A 296 7.36 12.95 -16.35
CA ASP A 296 8.71 12.66 -16.93
C ASP A 296 9.79 13.65 -16.44
N LYS A 297 9.78 13.98 -15.17
CA LYS A 297 10.69 14.95 -14.58
C LYS A 297 11.43 14.32 -13.39
N PRO A 298 12.69 14.72 -13.13
CA PRO A 298 13.42 14.27 -11.97
C PRO A 298 12.73 14.74 -10.67
N MET A 299 12.81 13.91 -9.65
CA MET A 299 12.38 14.31 -8.29
C MET A 299 13.43 15.26 -7.71
N ILE A 300 13.00 16.43 -7.28
CA ILE A 300 13.86 17.47 -6.67
C ILE A 300 13.43 17.65 -5.22
N ASP A 301 14.37 17.65 -4.30
CA ASP A 301 14.16 18.03 -2.91
C ASP A 301 14.02 19.55 -2.80
N ILE A 302 12.87 20.02 -2.31
CA ILE A 302 12.58 21.42 -2.08
C ILE A 302 12.76 21.84 -0.61
N GLY A 303 13.28 20.94 0.22
CA GLY A 303 13.48 21.09 1.66
C GLY A 303 12.47 20.29 2.47
N ASN A 304 12.80 20.01 3.73
CA ASN A 304 11.96 19.26 4.68
C ASN A 304 11.57 17.85 4.18
N GLU A 305 12.44 17.15 3.45
CA GLU A 305 12.13 15.86 2.83
C GLU A 305 10.89 15.92 1.92
N HIS A 306 10.62 17.08 1.32
CA HIS A 306 9.55 17.31 0.36
C HIS A 306 10.14 17.25 -1.06
N TYR A 307 9.75 16.22 -1.81
CA TYR A 307 10.24 15.93 -3.16
C TYR A 307 9.14 16.12 -4.18
N ILE A 308 9.48 16.74 -5.31
CA ILE A 308 8.53 17.02 -6.41
C ILE A 308 9.15 16.71 -7.77
N ALA A 309 8.38 16.12 -8.67
CA ALA A 309 8.76 15.86 -10.04
C ALA A 309 8.63 17.16 -10.87
N THR A 310 9.76 17.86 -11.11
CA THR A 310 9.78 19.10 -11.89
C THR A 310 11.16 19.43 -12.41
N HIS A 311 11.23 20.26 -13.47
CA HIS A 311 12.46 20.95 -13.89
C HIS A 311 12.50 22.42 -13.44
N ASP A 312 11.35 22.97 -13.04
CA ASP A 312 11.21 24.39 -12.69
C ASP A 312 10.41 24.54 -11.41
N VAL A 313 11.13 24.50 -10.29
CA VAL A 313 10.57 24.72 -8.95
C VAL A 313 9.97 26.12 -8.82
N LYS A 314 10.62 27.16 -9.42
CA LYS A 314 10.19 28.56 -9.30
C LYS A 314 8.87 28.83 -10.00
N GLY A 315 8.52 28.04 -11.01
CA GLY A 315 7.26 28.18 -11.72
C GLY A 315 6.07 27.49 -11.02
N LEU A 316 6.32 26.74 -9.93
CA LEU A 316 5.32 25.97 -9.19
C LEU A 316 5.09 26.50 -7.76
N ILE A 317 6.08 27.16 -7.19
CA ILE A 317 6.03 27.89 -5.91
C ILE A 317 5.73 29.35 -6.20
#